data_b9dc8ade45878d2b6f91eb93a4771ead
#
_entry.id   b9dc8ade45878d2b6f91eb93a4771ead
#
_cell.length_a   1.000
_cell.length_b   1.000
_cell.length_c   1.000
_cell.angle_alpha   90.00
_cell.angle_beta   90.00
_cell.angle_gamma   90.00
#
_symmetry.space_group_name_H-M   'P 1'
#
loop_
_entity.id
_entity.type
_entity.pdbx_description
1 polymer ?
#
loop_
_entity_poly.entity_id
_entity_poly.type
_entity_poly.pdbx_seq_one_letter_code
_entity_poly.pdbx_strand_id
1 'polypeptide(L)'
;MKHSILLLTILAATILSGTSTFGQTPKGVKYTYTEASDLTITGKLMPGKTTNPYHRVDTVKYKGFTPTENFQVRMTSGMACAFKTNTTSISILTEYGQVSFPTNTNGFSARGYDLYIKQDGRWLYAASGVAADNKMDKPFTLINNMDGTEHECLLYFPLYSEEYSIKIGVDEGKSIAPIENPFRHRIAIWGSSYTHGSSTTRS
;
A
#
# COMPACT_ATOMS: atom_id res chain seq x y z
N MET A 1 -72.06 -3.04 -10.72
CA MET A 1 -71.04 -2.74 -9.71
C MET A 1 -69.87 -3.67 -9.95
N LYS A 2 -68.75 -3.17 -10.53
CA LYS A 2 -67.58 -3.98 -10.81
C LYS A 2 -66.53 -3.67 -9.73
N HIS A 3 -66.17 -4.64 -8.92
CA HIS A 3 -65.09 -4.53 -7.94
C HIS A 3 -63.76 -4.85 -8.62
N SER A 4 -62.89 -3.87 -8.78
CA SER A 4 -61.49 -4.09 -9.22
C SER A 4 -60.65 -4.41 -8.00
N ILE A 5 -60.11 -5.60 -7.99
CA ILE A 5 -59.14 -6.07 -6.99
C ILE A 5 -57.74 -5.59 -7.46
N LEU A 6 -57.13 -4.66 -6.71
CA LEU A 6 -55.76 -4.20 -6.94
C LEU A 6 -54.79 -5.16 -6.30
N LEU A 7 -54.07 -5.93 -7.13
CA LEU A 7 -53.03 -6.86 -6.66
C LEU A 7 -51.75 -6.07 -6.39
N LEU A 8 -51.40 -5.89 -5.13
CA LEU A 8 -50.17 -5.25 -4.69
C LEU A 8 -49.04 -6.28 -4.66
N THR A 9 -48.17 -6.31 -5.69
CA THR A 9 -46.97 -7.13 -5.70
C THR A 9 -45.89 -6.44 -4.91
N ILE A 10 -45.57 -6.96 -3.72
CA ILE A 10 -44.41 -6.53 -2.92
C ILE A 10 -43.17 -7.20 -3.49
N LEU A 11 -42.34 -6.43 -4.17
CA LEU A 11 -41.01 -6.86 -4.63
C LEU A 11 -40.04 -6.79 -3.43
N ALA A 12 -39.79 -7.94 -2.79
CA ALA A 12 -38.78 -8.03 -1.75
C ALA A 12 -37.37 -7.96 -2.39
N ALA A 13 -36.77 -6.78 -2.32
CA ALA A 13 -35.36 -6.62 -2.66
C ALA A 13 -34.52 -7.25 -1.54
N THR A 14 -33.96 -8.44 -1.78
CA THR A 14 -32.95 -9.03 -0.92
C THR A 14 -31.65 -8.23 -1.07
N ILE A 15 -31.38 -7.33 -0.12
CA ILE A 15 -30.10 -6.67 0.01
C ILE A 15 -29.10 -7.74 0.48
N LEU A 16 -28.29 -8.28 -0.43
CA LEU A 16 -27.10 -9.05 -0.05
C LEU A 16 -26.12 -8.05 0.60
N SER A 17 -26.16 -7.96 1.92
CA SER A 17 -25.13 -7.26 2.70
C SER A 17 -23.86 -8.10 2.69
N GLY A 18 -23.04 -7.93 1.66
CA GLY A 18 -21.65 -8.39 1.66
C GLY A 18 -20.90 -7.63 2.74
N THR A 19 -20.68 -8.24 3.90
CA THR A 19 -19.74 -7.72 4.90
C THR A 19 -18.34 -7.86 4.33
N SER A 20 -17.79 -6.78 3.77
CA SER A 20 -16.37 -6.70 3.45
C SER A 20 -15.58 -6.71 4.75
N THR A 21 -15.06 -7.86 5.13
CA THR A 21 -14.09 -7.99 6.23
C THR A 21 -12.74 -7.48 5.73
N PHE A 22 -12.47 -6.20 5.95
CA PHE A 22 -11.15 -5.62 5.71
C PHE A 22 -10.12 -6.32 6.62
N GLY A 23 -9.02 -6.79 6.04
CA GLY A 23 -7.81 -7.17 6.75
C GLY A 23 -7.66 -8.63 7.18
N GLN A 24 -8.61 -9.54 6.88
CA GLN A 24 -8.41 -10.97 7.15
C GLN A 24 -7.94 -11.71 5.89
N THR A 25 -6.81 -12.41 6.00
CA THR A 25 -6.39 -13.35 4.95
C THR A 25 -7.49 -14.38 4.73
N PRO A 26 -7.98 -14.57 3.48
CA PRO A 26 -8.95 -15.62 3.19
C PRO A 26 -8.41 -16.97 3.68
N LYS A 27 -9.24 -17.78 4.32
CA LYS A 27 -8.83 -19.11 4.84
C LYS A 27 -8.32 -19.97 3.67
N GLY A 28 -7.08 -20.47 3.79
CA GLY A 28 -6.48 -21.42 2.84
C GLY A 28 -5.66 -20.78 1.74
N VAL A 29 -5.59 -19.46 1.60
CA VAL A 29 -4.70 -18.83 0.63
C VAL A 29 -3.26 -18.91 1.14
N LYS A 30 -2.38 -19.48 0.31
CA LYS A 30 -0.94 -19.47 0.52
C LYS A 30 -0.32 -18.39 -0.34
N TYR A 31 0.66 -17.68 0.20
CA TYR A 31 1.36 -16.60 -0.49
C TYR A 31 2.82 -16.95 -0.72
N THR A 32 3.32 -16.58 -1.91
CA THR A 32 4.74 -16.45 -2.19
C THR A 32 5.12 -15.00 -2.06
N TYR A 33 6.16 -14.70 -1.26
CA TYR A 33 6.57 -13.34 -0.94
C TYR A 33 7.81 -12.93 -1.74
N THR A 34 7.77 -11.73 -2.30
CA THR A 34 8.90 -11.08 -2.98
C THR A 34 9.24 -9.79 -2.24
N GLU A 35 10.52 -9.56 -1.99
CA GLU A 35 11.00 -8.30 -1.40
C GLU A 35 10.77 -7.15 -2.38
N ALA A 36 10.17 -6.06 -1.94
CA ALA A 36 9.84 -4.93 -2.81
C ALA A 36 11.09 -4.25 -3.39
N SER A 37 12.25 -4.36 -2.71
CA SER A 37 13.53 -3.87 -3.25
C SER A 37 14.05 -4.66 -4.45
N ASP A 38 13.54 -5.88 -4.70
CA ASP A 38 13.85 -6.67 -5.89
C ASP A 38 12.96 -6.28 -7.09
N LEU A 39 11.98 -5.40 -6.86
CA LEU A 39 11.08 -4.83 -7.86
C LEU A 39 11.51 -3.38 -8.17
N THR A 40 10.63 -2.57 -8.73
CA THR A 40 10.95 -1.19 -9.10
C THR A 40 10.55 -0.20 -8.01
N ILE A 41 11.50 0.25 -7.19
CA ILE A 41 11.28 1.33 -6.22
C ILE A 41 11.31 2.68 -6.92
N THR A 42 10.29 3.50 -6.68
CA THR A 42 10.16 4.88 -7.16
C THR A 42 9.96 5.87 -6.01
N GLY A 43 10.10 7.17 -6.26
CA GLY A 43 9.95 8.22 -5.25
C GLY A 43 11.14 8.37 -4.30
N LYS A 44 12.20 7.58 -4.46
CA LYS A 44 13.41 7.67 -3.64
C LYS A 44 14.16 8.97 -3.94
N LEU A 45 14.50 9.73 -2.91
CA LEU A 45 15.21 11.01 -3.08
C LEU A 45 16.63 10.78 -3.59
N MET A 46 17.34 9.79 -3.03
CA MET A 46 18.67 9.40 -3.44
C MET A 46 18.60 8.20 -4.40
N PRO A 47 18.92 8.36 -5.70
CA PRO A 47 18.94 7.24 -6.63
C PRO A 47 20.09 6.27 -6.34
N GLY A 48 19.91 5.04 -6.77
CA GLY A 48 20.94 4.00 -6.65
C GLY A 48 20.88 3.22 -5.34
N LYS A 49 21.90 2.40 -5.10
CA LYS A 49 22.00 1.57 -3.91
C LYS A 49 22.30 2.42 -2.68
N THR A 50 21.51 2.25 -1.65
CA THR A 50 21.70 2.83 -0.32
C THR A 50 21.79 1.70 0.69
N THR A 51 22.28 1.97 1.89
CA THR A 51 22.41 0.98 2.97
C THR A 51 21.07 0.30 3.28
N ASN A 52 19.98 1.09 3.29
CA ASN A 52 18.63 0.55 3.35
C ASN A 52 17.85 1.00 2.10
N PRO A 53 17.25 0.07 1.32
CA PRO A 53 16.55 0.40 0.07
C PRO A 53 15.31 1.28 0.28
N TYR A 54 14.73 1.28 1.48
CA TYR A 54 13.51 2.00 1.83
C TYR A 54 13.76 3.37 2.48
N HIS A 55 15.00 3.74 2.78
CA HIS A 55 15.30 5.08 3.28
C HIS A 55 15.30 6.09 2.14
N ARG A 56 14.60 7.22 2.31
CA ARG A 56 14.63 8.34 1.35
C ARG A 56 16.02 8.94 1.21
N VAL A 57 16.73 9.04 2.33
CA VAL A 57 18.11 9.52 2.40
C VAL A 57 18.99 8.47 3.07
N ASP A 58 20.16 8.22 2.52
CA ASP A 58 21.18 7.36 3.12
C ASP A 58 21.91 8.12 4.24
N THR A 59 21.42 7.98 5.47
CA THR A 59 22.00 8.64 6.66
C THR A 59 23.28 7.98 7.16
N VAL A 60 23.69 6.85 6.59
CA VAL A 60 25.03 6.27 6.80
C VAL A 60 26.06 7.06 6.01
N LYS A 61 25.74 7.39 4.77
CA LYS A 61 26.61 8.15 3.87
C LYS A 61 26.56 9.66 4.14
N TYR A 62 25.38 10.22 4.34
CA TYR A 62 25.17 11.66 4.53
C TYR A 62 24.91 11.96 6.00
N LYS A 63 25.84 12.69 6.62
CA LYS A 63 25.82 13.09 8.03
C LYS A 63 25.34 14.54 8.20
N GLY A 64 25.10 14.96 9.42
CA GLY A 64 24.76 16.35 9.75
C GLY A 64 23.29 16.57 10.13
N PHE A 65 22.48 15.51 10.09
CA PHE A 65 21.09 15.57 10.58
C PHE A 65 21.05 15.54 12.12
N THR A 66 20.18 16.34 12.72
CA THR A 66 19.78 16.16 14.12
C THR A 66 19.10 14.79 14.31
N PRO A 67 18.97 14.26 15.55
CA PRO A 67 18.30 12.98 15.77
C PRO A 67 16.88 12.91 15.17
N THR A 68 16.09 13.99 15.31
CA THR A 68 14.73 14.07 14.75
C THR A 68 14.73 14.08 13.23
N GLU A 69 15.57 14.88 12.59
CA GLU A 69 15.70 14.92 11.13
C GLU A 69 16.19 13.58 10.59
N ASN A 70 17.19 12.99 11.24
CA ASN A 70 17.73 11.69 10.88
C ASN A 70 16.66 10.59 10.86
N PHE A 71 15.76 10.60 11.85
CA PHE A 71 14.62 9.71 11.86
C PHE A 71 13.64 10.01 10.71
N GLN A 72 13.25 11.28 10.51
CA GLN A 72 12.25 11.65 9.51
C GLN A 72 12.70 11.39 8.06
N VAL A 73 13.98 11.60 7.73
CA VAL A 73 14.49 11.36 6.38
C VAL A 73 14.62 9.88 6.02
N ARG A 74 14.52 8.97 7.01
CA ARG A 74 14.49 7.52 6.79
C ARG A 74 13.09 6.96 6.56
N MET A 75 12.04 7.72 6.86
CA MET A 75 10.66 7.31 6.58
C MET A 75 10.39 7.22 5.07
N THR A 76 9.40 6.43 4.68
CA THR A 76 9.11 6.08 3.29
C THR A 76 8.17 7.04 2.57
N SER A 77 7.82 8.17 3.14
CA SER A 77 6.91 9.16 2.55
C SER A 77 7.29 9.51 1.09
N GLY A 78 6.33 9.42 0.17
CA GLY A 78 6.51 9.66 -1.25
C GLY A 78 7.17 8.52 -2.03
N MET A 79 7.50 7.40 -1.39
CA MET A 79 8.05 6.22 -2.04
C MET A 79 6.95 5.22 -2.39
N ALA A 80 7.17 4.50 -3.48
CA ALA A 80 6.29 3.42 -3.92
C ALA A 80 7.08 2.31 -4.62
N CYS A 81 6.45 1.14 -4.76
CA CYS A 81 6.92 0.02 -5.55
C CYS A 81 6.03 -0.19 -6.77
N ALA A 82 6.62 -0.24 -7.97
CA ALA A 82 5.94 -0.53 -9.21
C ALA A 82 6.27 -1.96 -9.68
N PHE A 83 5.24 -2.75 -9.97
CA PHE A 83 5.36 -4.15 -10.36
C PHE A 83 4.17 -4.58 -11.21
N LYS A 84 4.26 -5.76 -11.79
CA LYS A 84 3.12 -6.44 -12.44
C LYS A 84 2.88 -7.80 -11.82
N THR A 85 1.62 -8.23 -11.80
CA THR A 85 1.20 -9.52 -11.24
C THR A 85 -0.10 -10.00 -11.87
N ASN A 86 -0.32 -11.32 -11.87
CA ASN A 86 -1.58 -11.96 -12.27
C ASN A 86 -2.28 -12.65 -11.10
N THR A 87 -2.04 -12.17 -9.88
CA THR A 87 -2.65 -12.71 -8.66
C THR A 87 -4.10 -12.31 -8.51
N THR A 88 -4.87 -13.04 -7.68
CA THR A 88 -6.21 -12.65 -7.26
C THR A 88 -6.22 -11.91 -5.92
N SER A 89 -5.11 -12.00 -5.16
CA SER A 89 -4.97 -11.30 -3.89
C SER A 89 -3.53 -10.84 -3.65
N ILE A 90 -3.38 -9.74 -2.91
CA ILE A 90 -2.09 -9.21 -2.49
C ILE A 90 -2.06 -9.14 -0.97
N SER A 91 -1.00 -9.70 -0.39
CA SER A 91 -0.68 -9.62 1.03
C SER A 91 0.59 -8.80 1.24
N ILE A 92 0.66 -8.07 2.34
CA ILE A 92 1.84 -7.32 2.75
C ILE A 92 2.38 -7.92 4.05
N LEU A 93 3.69 -8.15 4.09
CA LEU A 93 4.44 -8.49 5.29
C LEU A 93 5.61 -7.51 5.38
N THR A 94 5.65 -6.76 6.46
CA THR A 94 6.64 -5.71 6.64
C THR A 94 7.41 -5.87 7.95
N GLU A 95 8.67 -5.46 7.95
CA GLU A 95 9.49 -5.28 9.13
C GLU A 95 9.69 -3.78 9.33
N TYR A 96 9.04 -3.24 10.36
CA TYR A 96 9.15 -1.83 10.72
C TYR A 96 10.39 -1.57 11.55
N GLY A 97 11.07 -0.46 11.26
CA GLY A 97 11.95 0.19 12.19
C GLY A 97 11.17 1.07 13.17
N GLN A 98 11.54 2.33 13.26
CA GLN A 98 10.83 3.29 14.10
C GLN A 98 9.53 3.75 13.42
N VAL A 99 8.41 3.73 14.15
CA VAL A 99 7.11 4.24 13.71
C VAL A 99 6.75 5.49 14.52
N SER A 100 6.32 6.54 13.84
CA SER A 100 5.85 7.77 14.48
C SER A 100 4.33 7.82 14.51
N PHE A 101 3.77 8.09 15.69
CA PHE A 101 2.34 8.30 15.92
C PHE A 101 2.08 9.67 16.54
N PRO A 102 2.23 10.78 15.80
CA PRO A 102 1.79 12.07 16.29
C PRO A 102 0.29 12.06 16.62
N THR A 103 -0.15 12.90 17.55
CA THR A 103 -1.56 12.95 18.00
C THR A 103 -2.56 13.24 16.88
N ASN A 104 -2.11 13.87 15.79
CA ASN A 104 -2.90 14.17 14.60
C ASN A 104 -2.71 13.12 13.47
N THR A 105 -2.16 11.95 13.77
CA THR A 105 -1.88 10.89 12.78
C THR A 105 -2.68 9.64 13.12
N ASN A 106 -3.27 9.02 12.12
CA ASN A 106 -3.97 7.75 12.25
C ASN A 106 -3.07 6.57 11.82
N GLY A 107 -3.56 5.34 12.01
CA GLY A 107 -2.84 4.13 11.65
C GLY A 107 -2.48 4.03 10.16
N PHE A 108 -3.35 4.50 9.28
CA PHE A 108 -3.09 4.51 7.83
C PHE A 108 -1.94 5.44 7.46
N SER A 109 -1.91 6.65 8.01
CA SER A 109 -0.80 7.58 7.79
C SER A 109 0.52 7.03 8.37
N ALA A 110 0.47 6.38 9.53
CA ALA A 110 1.67 5.88 10.18
C ALA A 110 2.25 4.64 9.50
N ARG A 111 1.41 3.68 9.09
CA ARG A 111 1.81 2.33 8.67
C ARG A 111 1.04 1.79 7.46
N GLY A 112 0.17 2.62 6.85
CA GLY A 112 -0.72 2.17 5.79
C GLY A 112 -0.04 2.10 4.42
N TYR A 113 -0.57 1.22 3.60
CA TYR A 113 -0.20 1.03 2.21
C TYR A 113 -1.38 1.35 1.33
N ASP A 114 -1.16 2.05 0.20
CA ASP A 114 -2.16 2.35 -0.81
C ASP A 114 -1.79 1.67 -2.12
N LEU A 115 -2.71 0.87 -2.67
CA LEU A 115 -2.55 0.18 -3.94
C LEU A 115 -3.29 0.90 -5.05
N TYR A 116 -2.61 1.10 -6.16
CA TYR A 116 -3.18 1.52 -7.43
C TYR A 116 -2.95 0.43 -8.48
N ILE A 117 -3.94 0.24 -9.35
CA ILE A 117 -3.87 -0.67 -10.50
C ILE A 117 -4.03 0.17 -11.76
N LYS A 118 -3.22 -0.11 -12.78
CA LYS A 118 -3.30 0.56 -14.06
C LYS A 118 -4.38 -0.05 -14.92
N GLN A 119 -5.33 0.77 -15.34
CA GLN A 119 -6.41 0.41 -16.25
C GLN A 119 -6.57 1.51 -17.29
N ASP A 120 -6.61 1.14 -18.57
CA ASP A 120 -6.74 2.08 -19.71
C ASP A 120 -5.72 3.22 -19.65
N GLY A 121 -4.47 2.90 -19.29
CA GLY A 121 -3.36 3.84 -19.21
C GLY A 121 -3.39 4.77 -17.98
N ARG A 122 -4.33 4.63 -17.06
CA ARG A 122 -4.49 5.44 -15.85
C ARG A 122 -4.31 4.61 -14.58
N TRP A 123 -3.68 5.20 -13.57
CA TRP A 123 -3.58 4.63 -12.24
C TRP A 123 -4.88 4.88 -11.48
N LEU A 124 -5.62 3.81 -11.17
CA LEU A 124 -6.85 3.85 -10.40
C LEU A 124 -6.61 3.30 -9.00
N TYR A 125 -7.12 3.99 -8.00
CA TYR A 125 -7.09 3.51 -6.62
C TYR A 125 -7.84 2.16 -6.51
N ALA A 126 -7.20 1.19 -5.88
CA ALA A 126 -7.74 -0.16 -5.72
C ALA A 126 -8.01 -0.54 -4.26
N ALA A 127 -7.06 -0.28 -3.37
CA ALA A 127 -7.19 -0.64 -1.96
C ALA A 127 -6.25 0.18 -1.07
N SER A 128 -6.62 0.30 0.21
CA SER A 128 -5.72 0.69 1.30
C SER A 128 -5.77 -0.36 2.40
N GLY A 129 -4.65 -0.57 3.07
CA GLY A 129 -4.57 -1.49 4.19
C GLY A 129 -3.49 -1.12 5.20
N VAL A 130 -3.67 -1.57 6.42
CA VAL A 130 -2.75 -1.38 7.52
C VAL A 130 -2.75 -2.62 8.42
N ALA A 131 -1.58 -3.04 8.90
CA ALA A 131 -1.49 -4.09 9.90
C ALA A 131 -2.21 -3.65 11.19
N ALA A 132 -2.91 -4.58 11.84
CA ALA A 132 -3.49 -4.33 13.15
C ALA A 132 -2.38 -3.95 14.16
N ASP A 133 -2.66 -3.02 15.08
CA ASP A 133 -1.68 -2.43 15.98
C ASP A 133 -0.85 -3.45 16.76
N ASN A 134 -1.46 -4.54 17.19
CA ASN A 134 -0.78 -5.61 17.92
C ASN A 134 -0.22 -6.72 17.01
N LYS A 135 -0.22 -6.52 15.69
CA LYS A 135 0.20 -7.52 14.68
C LYS A 135 1.04 -6.90 13.57
N MET A 136 1.84 -5.89 13.88
CA MET A 136 2.70 -5.20 12.90
C MET A 136 3.72 -6.11 12.23
N ASP A 137 4.09 -7.20 12.88
CA ASP A 137 5.01 -8.25 12.40
C ASP A 137 4.29 -9.40 11.66
N LYS A 138 2.98 -9.29 11.44
CA LYS A 138 2.17 -10.30 10.77
C LYS A 138 1.70 -9.83 9.41
N PRO A 139 1.60 -10.75 8.43
CA PRO A 139 1.05 -10.41 7.13
C PRO A 139 -0.41 -10.00 7.25
N PHE A 140 -0.82 -9.08 6.41
CA PHE A 140 -2.23 -8.72 6.21
C PHE A 140 -2.58 -8.69 4.73
N THR A 141 -3.82 -9.02 4.40
CA THR A 141 -4.32 -8.97 3.04
C THR A 141 -4.69 -7.53 2.70
N LEU A 142 -4.08 -6.99 1.65
CA LEU A 142 -4.35 -5.65 1.14
C LEU A 142 -5.57 -5.64 0.20
N ILE A 143 -5.65 -6.63 -0.70
CA ILE A 143 -6.76 -6.83 -1.64
C ILE A 143 -6.95 -8.32 -1.91
N ASN A 144 -8.17 -8.78 -2.18
CA ASN A 144 -8.48 -10.21 -2.36
C ASN A 144 -9.57 -10.50 -3.41
N ASN A 145 -9.77 -9.62 -4.36
CA ASN A 145 -10.83 -9.74 -5.36
C ASN A 145 -10.39 -9.28 -6.75
N MET A 146 -9.11 -9.41 -7.07
CA MET A 146 -8.59 -9.17 -8.41
C MET A 146 -9.02 -10.30 -9.36
N ASP A 147 -9.09 -10.01 -10.64
CA ASP A 147 -9.60 -10.94 -11.66
C ASP A 147 -8.60 -12.03 -12.09
N GLY A 148 -7.35 -11.97 -11.60
CA GLY A 148 -6.31 -12.95 -11.91
C GLY A 148 -5.65 -12.76 -13.28
N THR A 149 -5.96 -11.70 -14.01
CA THR A 149 -5.22 -11.28 -15.22
C THR A 149 -3.98 -10.45 -14.84
N GLU A 150 -3.06 -10.25 -15.79
CA GLU A 150 -1.86 -9.44 -15.50
C GLU A 150 -2.21 -7.95 -15.39
N HIS A 151 -1.88 -7.35 -14.25
CA HIS A 151 -2.03 -5.94 -13.96
C HIS A 151 -0.71 -5.29 -13.61
N GLU A 152 -0.47 -4.07 -14.09
CA GLU A 152 0.54 -3.19 -13.52
C GLU A 152 -0.01 -2.58 -12.23
N CYS A 153 0.79 -2.65 -11.16
CA CYS A 153 0.47 -2.19 -9.81
C CYS A 153 1.46 -1.14 -9.34
N LEU A 154 0.97 -0.17 -8.55
CA LEU A 154 1.77 0.82 -7.87
C LEU A 154 1.36 0.82 -6.38
N LEU A 155 2.26 0.38 -5.52
CA LEU A 155 2.06 0.27 -4.08
C LEU A 155 2.79 1.40 -3.37
N TYR A 156 2.06 2.40 -2.86
CA TYR A 156 2.62 3.46 -2.01
C TYR A 156 2.91 2.93 -0.61
N PHE A 157 4.05 3.35 -0.07
CA PHE A 157 4.53 2.97 1.25
C PHE A 157 4.01 3.93 2.32
N PRO A 158 4.09 3.52 3.61
CA PRO A 158 3.68 4.35 4.73
C PRO A 158 4.39 5.70 4.79
N LEU A 159 3.75 6.69 5.42
CA LEU A 159 4.32 8.03 5.49
C LEU A 159 5.20 8.24 6.72
N TYR A 160 4.84 7.63 7.86
CA TYR A 160 5.44 7.91 9.17
C TYR A 160 6.11 6.69 9.80
N SER A 161 6.56 5.75 8.99
CA SER A 161 7.36 4.60 9.43
C SER A 161 8.67 4.49 8.66
N GLU A 162 9.68 4.00 9.36
CA GLU A 162 10.90 3.47 8.81
C GLU A 162 10.68 1.99 8.50
N GLU A 163 11.08 1.56 7.30
CA GLU A 163 10.93 0.18 6.86
C GLU A 163 12.30 -0.48 6.72
N TYR A 164 12.43 -1.72 7.22
CA TYR A 164 13.61 -2.54 7.01
C TYR A 164 13.39 -3.61 5.94
N SER A 165 12.17 -4.09 5.81
CA SER A 165 11.75 -5.04 4.78
C SER A 165 10.29 -4.80 4.43
N ILE A 166 9.96 -4.84 3.14
CA ILE A 166 8.59 -4.80 2.63
C ILE A 166 8.44 -5.97 1.66
N LYS A 167 7.65 -6.97 2.04
CA LYS A 167 7.41 -8.14 1.22
C LYS A 167 6.00 -8.12 0.67
N ILE A 168 5.90 -8.25 -0.65
CA ILE A 168 4.64 -8.33 -1.38
C ILE A 168 4.34 -9.80 -1.63
N GLY A 169 3.25 -10.29 -1.06
CA GLY A 169 2.78 -11.66 -1.22
C GLY A 169 1.73 -11.74 -2.32
N VAL A 170 1.93 -12.67 -3.23
CA VAL A 170 0.97 -13.05 -4.28
C VAL A 170 0.54 -14.49 -4.08
N ASP A 171 -0.62 -14.89 -4.59
CA ASP A 171 -1.10 -16.27 -4.48
C ASP A 171 -0.06 -17.25 -4.97
N GLU A 172 0.09 -18.38 -4.28
CA GLU A 172 1.05 -19.44 -4.65
C GLU A 172 0.86 -19.86 -6.12
N GLY A 173 1.96 -19.88 -6.88
CA GLY A 173 1.96 -20.20 -8.32
C GLY A 173 1.61 -19.02 -9.24
N LYS A 174 1.33 -17.84 -8.70
CA LYS A 174 1.15 -16.61 -9.47
C LYS A 174 2.47 -15.86 -9.63
N SER A 175 2.54 -15.04 -10.67
CA SER A 175 3.75 -14.27 -10.99
C SER A 175 3.72 -12.88 -10.36
N ILE A 176 4.89 -12.40 -9.98
CA ILE A 176 5.17 -10.99 -9.69
C ILE A 176 6.51 -10.63 -10.35
N ALA A 177 6.58 -9.48 -11.00
CA ALA A 177 7.78 -9.03 -11.69
C ALA A 177 7.91 -7.50 -11.67
N PRO A 178 9.13 -6.95 -11.72
CA PRO A 178 9.32 -5.51 -11.85
C PRO A 178 8.78 -5.00 -13.19
N ILE A 179 8.37 -3.73 -13.24
CA ILE A 179 8.10 -2.98 -14.47
C ILE A 179 9.06 -1.81 -14.55
N GLU A 180 9.17 -1.16 -15.71
CA GLU A 180 9.90 0.11 -15.80
C GLU A 180 9.28 1.16 -14.89
N ASN A 181 10.11 2.14 -14.46
CA ASN A 181 9.60 3.25 -13.65
C ASN A 181 8.49 3.98 -14.42
N PRO A 182 7.25 4.00 -13.89
CA PRO A 182 6.12 4.59 -14.60
C PRO A 182 6.17 6.12 -14.72
N PHE A 183 7.09 6.78 -14.01
CA PHE A 183 7.20 8.24 -13.98
C PHE A 183 8.38 8.74 -14.83
N ARG A 184 8.09 9.65 -15.77
CA ARG A 184 9.09 10.25 -16.66
C ARG A 184 9.93 11.33 -15.97
N HIS A 185 9.33 12.00 -14.98
CA HIS A 185 9.96 13.15 -14.30
C HIS A 185 10.17 12.83 -12.83
N ARG A 186 11.22 13.39 -12.28
CA ARG A 186 11.50 13.37 -10.84
C ARG A 186 11.24 14.76 -10.28
N ILE A 187 10.39 14.84 -9.28
CA ILE A 187 10.04 16.06 -8.58
C ILE A 187 10.44 15.88 -7.13
N ALA A 188 11.26 16.78 -6.60
CA ALA A 188 11.57 16.85 -5.17
C ALA A 188 10.80 18.03 -4.59
N ILE A 189 10.00 17.76 -3.55
CA ILE A 189 9.21 18.79 -2.86
C ILE A 189 9.75 18.89 -1.44
N TRP A 190 10.09 20.11 -1.02
CA TRP A 190 10.61 20.41 0.31
C TRP A 190 9.55 21.17 1.09
N GLY A 191 9.30 20.76 2.33
CA GLY A 191 8.30 21.42 3.16
C GLY A 191 8.23 20.85 4.57
N SER A 192 7.15 21.19 5.26
CA SER A 192 6.85 20.78 6.63
C SER A 192 6.16 19.41 6.69
N SER A 193 5.55 19.09 7.84
CA SER A 193 4.70 17.91 8.04
C SER A 193 3.54 17.80 7.05
N TYR A 194 3.05 18.90 6.50
CA TYR A 194 2.03 18.86 5.42
C TYR A 194 2.57 18.24 4.14
N THR A 195 3.78 18.60 3.73
CA THR A 195 4.45 18.00 2.57
C THR A 195 4.80 16.53 2.81
N HIS A 196 5.14 16.16 4.05
CA HIS A 196 5.37 14.78 4.45
C HIS A 196 4.08 13.94 4.39
N GLY A 197 2.91 14.55 4.41
CA GLY A 197 1.61 13.89 4.35
C GLY A 197 0.96 13.68 5.70
N SER A 198 1.13 14.61 6.65
CA SER A 198 0.49 14.51 7.97
C SER A 198 -1.01 14.32 7.85
N SER A 199 -1.54 13.28 8.50
CA SER A 199 -2.96 12.89 8.54
C SER A 199 -3.56 12.45 7.19
N THR A 200 -2.73 12.16 6.18
CA THR A 200 -3.16 11.56 4.91
C THR A 200 -2.72 10.10 4.83
N THR A 201 -3.12 9.38 3.80
CA THR A 201 -2.64 8.01 3.55
C THR A 201 -1.41 8.00 2.64
N ARG A 202 -1.22 9.07 1.86
CA ARG A 202 -0.08 9.27 0.97
C ARG A 202 0.26 10.75 0.81
N SER A 203 1.46 11.04 0.43
CA SER A 203 1.97 12.38 0.09
C SER A 203 2.14 12.57 -1.42
#